data_50d52c3ded1f43d393bfb81c2791b3b9
#
_entry.id   50d52c3ded1f43d393bfb81c2791b3b9
#
_cell.length_a   1.000
_cell.length_b   1.000
_cell.length_c   1.000
_cell.angle_alpha   90.00
_cell.angle_beta   90.00
_cell.angle_gamma   90.00
#
_symmetry.space_group_name_H-M   'P 1'
#
loop_
_entity.id
_entity.type
_entity.pdbx_description
1 polymer ?
#
loop_
_entity_poly.entity_id
_entity_poly.type
_entity_poly.pdbx_seq_one_letter_code
_entity_poly.pdbx_strand_id
1 'polypeptide(L)'
;MAGLGSRFKEQVKPLIDVGGVPMFVHSERCIGIDFEERIFITRIEHNLKPIIHSYYPDAHVIEIDYTTEGTACSLMLAKQHWQDGSSIFVSNCDQHIEWNHNTDWAAFTGAIAVFDCPDRDPKWSYAQTDQHNHVTRVAEKDPISDLATAGWYYWRDGRDLEASIHNMILVNDRVNNEFYTCPTYNHLVAHEDDATVVVFAVDKMQGIGTPEDLLQWQAYNA
;
A
#
# COMPACT_ATOMS: atom_id res chain seq x y z
N MET A 1 -6.44 -1.89 6.44
CA MET A 1 -7.14 -3.16 6.80
C MET A 1 -8.66 -2.98 6.92
N ALA A 2 -9.19 -1.90 6.35
CA ALA A 2 -10.62 -1.53 6.44
C ALA A 2 -11.51 -2.13 5.33
N GLY A 3 -10.97 -2.96 4.43
CA GLY A 3 -11.73 -3.67 3.42
C GLY A 3 -12.53 -4.86 3.98
N LEU A 4 -13.56 -5.28 3.26
CA LEU A 4 -14.48 -6.36 3.69
C LEU A 4 -13.81 -7.76 3.74
N GLY A 5 -12.69 -7.97 3.07
CA GLY A 5 -11.96 -9.25 3.07
C GLY A 5 -12.76 -10.46 2.55
N SER A 6 -13.78 -10.23 1.73
CA SER A 6 -14.82 -11.21 1.33
C SER A 6 -14.29 -12.52 0.73
N ARG A 7 -13.05 -12.55 0.22
CA ARG A 7 -12.44 -13.74 -0.38
C ARG A 7 -12.12 -14.85 0.62
N PHE A 8 -11.92 -14.51 1.90
CA PHE A 8 -11.66 -15.48 2.98
C PHE A 8 -12.93 -15.88 3.76
N LYS A 9 -14.11 -15.55 3.23
CA LYS A 9 -15.44 -15.91 3.77
C LYS A 9 -15.62 -15.51 5.25
N GLU A 10 -15.45 -16.47 6.18
CA GLU A 10 -15.73 -16.28 7.62
C GLU A 10 -14.51 -15.81 8.43
N GLN A 11 -13.34 -15.67 7.80
CA GLN A 11 -12.11 -15.28 8.50
C GLN A 11 -11.86 -13.78 8.39
N VAL A 12 -11.41 -13.18 9.48
CA VAL A 12 -10.91 -11.81 9.47
C VAL A 12 -9.54 -11.81 8.82
N LYS A 13 -9.48 -11.43 7.55
CA LYS A 13 -8.30 -11.54 6.67
C LYS A 13 -6.99 -11.11 7.35
N PRO A 14 -6.87 -9.93 8.00
CA PRO A 14 -5.64 -9.52 8.66
C PRO A 14 -5.14 -10.46 9.77
N LEU A 15 -6.01 -11.32 10.31
CA LEU A 15 -5.68 -12.26 11.40
C LEU A 15 -5.31 -13.66 10.92
N ILE A 16 -5.37 -13.94 9.63
CA ILE A 16 -4.98 -15.23 9.08
C ILE A 16 -3.51 -15.49 9.40
N ASP A 17 -3.21 -16.71 9.86
CA ASP A 17 -1.84 -17.10 10.17
C ASP A 17 -0.96 -17.17 8.93
N VAL A 18 0.19 -16.50 8.97
CA VAL A 18 1.23 -16.53 7.94
C VAL A 18 2.58 -16.73 8.63
N GLY A 19 3.04 -17.95 8.63
CA GLY A 19 4.33 -18.30 9.25
C GLY A 19 4.36 -18.10 10.78
N GLY A 20 3.26 -18.35 11.48
CA GLY A 20 3.16 -18.26 12.94
C GLY A 20 2.79 -16.86 13.47
N VAL A 21 2.46 -15.91 12.61
CA VAL A 21 2.00 -14.57 13.01
C VAL A 21 0.80 -14.15 12.16
N PRO A 22 -0.04 -13.19 12.61
CA PRO A 22 -1.10 -12.62 11.80
C PRO A 22 -0.59 -12.01 10.49
N MET A 23 -1.36 -12.14 9.43
CA MET A 23 -1.03 -11.66 8.07
C MET A 23 -0.55 -10.19 8.09
N PHE A 24 -1.21 -9.31 8.83
CA PHE A 24 -0.82 -7.89 8.90
C PHE A 24 0.55 -7.70 9.57
N VAL A 25 0.87 -8.52 10.58
CA VAL A 25 2.19 -8.51 11.25
C VAL A 25 3.27 -9.02 10.31
N HIS A 26 2.97 -10.11 9.58
CA HIS A 26 3.88 -10.66 8.58
C HIS A 26 4.22 -9.61 7.52
N SER A 27 3.20 -8.97 6.92
CA SER A 27 3.39 -7.96 5.87
C SER A 27 4.14 -6.72 6.38
N GLU A 28 3.89 -6.28 7.61
CA GLU A 28 4.61 -5.15 8.21
C GLU A 28 6.08 -5.49 8.46
N ARG A 29 6.37 -6.69 8.98
CA ARG A 29 7.75 -7.14 9.22
C ARG A 29 8.59 -7.26 7.95
N CYS A 30 7.98 -7.55 6.80
CA CYS A 30 8.66 -7.56 5.51
C CYS A 30 9.25 -6.19 5.15
N ILE A 31 8.68 -5.09 5.66
CA ILE A 31 9.16 -3.72 5.39
C ILE A 31 10.55 -3.53 5.99
N GLY A 32 10.79 -4.00 7.21
CA GLY A 32 12.09 -3.99 7.87
C GLY A 32 12.63 -2.58 8.15
N ILE A 33 11.78 -1.57 8.16
CA ILE A 33 12.09 -0.18 8.49
C ILE A 33 11.53 0.13 9.87
N ASP A 34 12.29 0.88 10.66
CA ASP A 34 11.80 1.39 11.94
C ASP A 34 11.05 2.71 11.71
N PHE A 35 9.76 2.73 12.01
CA PHE A 35 8.88 3.89 11.86
C PHE A 35 8.67 4.57 13.22
N GLU A 36 8.66 5.89 13.23
CA GLU A 36 8.34 6.68 14.43
C GLU A 36 6.89 6.43 14.87
N GLU A 37 5.97 6.36 13.92
CA GLU A 37 4.55 6.07 14.16
C GLU A 37 4.06 4.94 13.27
N ARG A 38 3.14 4.12 13.80
CA ARG A 38 2.39 3.11 13.05
C ARG A 38 0.90 3.39 13.17
N ILE A 39 0.22 3.47 12.03
CA ILE A 39 -1.21 3.77 11.97
C ILE A 39 -1.92 2.63 11.27
N PHE A 40 -2.90 2.04 11.94
CA PHE A 40 -3.73 0.98 11.39
C PHE A 40 -5.17 1.45 11.25
N ILE A 41 -5.72 1.38 10.05
CA ILE A 41 -7.13 1.69 9.78
C ILE A 41 -7.87 0.37 9.67
N THR A 42 -8.84 0.14 10.55
CA THR A 42 -9.52 -1.15 10.71
C THR A 42 -11.03 -0.98 10.80
N ARG A 43 -11.76 -2.09 10.70
CA ARG A 43 -13.20 -2.10 10.96
C ARG A 43 -13.45 -2.44 12.42
N ILE A 44 -14.40 -1.74 13.06
CA ILE A 44 -14.82 -1.99 14.45
C ILE A 44 -15.24 -3.45 14.63
N GLU A 45 -16.00 -4.00 13.68
CA GLU A 45 -16.50 -5.37 13.72
C GLU A 45 -15.42 -6.46 13.74
N HIS A 46 -14.20 -6.13 13.27
CA HIS A 46 -13.06 -7.05 13.28
C HIS A 46 -12.36 -7.12 14.63
N ASN A 47 -12.61 -6.17 15.55
CA ASN A 47 -12.01 -6.10 16.90
C ASN A 47 -10.49 -6.29 16.89
N LEU A 48 -9.78 -5.62 15.97
CA LEU A 48 -8.34 -5.80 15.77
C LEU A 48 -7.48 -5.01 16.75
N LYS A 49 -8.00 -3.95 17.34
CA LYS A 49 -7.25 -3.02 18.19
C LYS A 49 -6.47 -3.71 19.33
N PRO A 50 -7.06 -4.61 20.13
CA PRO A 50 -6.31 -5.31 21.17
C PRO A 50 -5.18 -6.17 20.63
N ILE A 51 -5.39 -6.79 19.45
CA ILE A 51 -4.39 -7.64 18.81
C ILE A 51 -3.26 -6.78 18.24
N ILE A 52 -3.57 -5.66 17.59
CA ILE A 52 -2.57 -4.72 17.08
C ILE A 52 -1.70 -4.24 18.24
N HIS A 53 -2.27 -3.80 19.34
CA HIS A 53 -1.51 -3.32 20.50
C HIS A 53 -0.67 -4.41 21.19
N SER A 54 -1.01 -5.70 21.00
CA SER A 54 -0.15 -6.79 21.52
C SER A 54 1.16 -6.94 20.73
N TYR A 55 1.20 -6.51 19.46
CA TYR A 55 2.40 -6.51 18.61
C TYR A 55 3.07 -5.13 18.53
N TYR A 56 2.27 -4.06 18.52
CA TYR A 56 2.68 -2.67 18.36
C TYR A 56 1.98 -1.81 19.43
N PRO A 57 2.51 -1.77 20.67
CA PRO A 57 1.81 -1.12 21.82
C PRO A 57 1.48 0.35 21.58
N ASP A 58 2.36 1.07 20.86
CA ASP A 58 2.26 2.52 20.62
C ASP A 58 1.53 2.85 19.31
N ALA A 59 0.98 1.86 18.59
CA ALA A 59 0.34 2.09 17.32
C ALA A 59 -0.98 2.86 17.46
N HIS A 60 -1.23 3.77 16.53
CA HIS A 60 -2.53 4.42 16.37
C HIS A 60 -3.49 3.50 15.62
N VAL A 61 -4.66 3.25 16.19
CA VAL A 61 -5.70 2.41 15.58
C VAL A 61 -6.95 3.23 15.34
N ILE A 62 -7.24 3.49 14.07
CA ILE A 62 -8.46 4.17 13.62
C ILE A 62 -9.47 3.10 13.24
N GLU A 63 -10.58 3.07 13.98
CA GLU A 63 -11.66 2.09 13.78
C GLU A 63 -12.85 2.74 13.09
N ILE A 64 -13.35 2.13 12.02
CA ILE A 64 -14.51 2.60 11.26
C ILE A 64 -15.60 1.53 11.20
N ASP A 65 -16.86 1.95 11.15
CA ASP A 65 -18.06 1.10 11.05
C ASP A 65 -18.72 1.13 9.66
N TYR A 66 -18.09 1.83 8.71
CA TYR A 66 -18.55 1.98 7.33
C TYR A 66 -17.46 1.59 6.32
N THR A 67 -17.81 1.43 5.06
CA THR A 67 -16.86 1.21 3.97
C THR A 67 -16.57 2.55 3.29
N THR A 68 -15.29 2.89 3.16
CA THR A 68 -14.85 4.06 2.41
C THR A 68 -14.95 3.81 0.89
N GLU A 69 -14.88 4.87 0.11
CA GLU A 69 -14.91 4.80 -1.35
C GLU A 69 -13.58 4.35 -1.98
N GLY A 70 -12.75 3.63 -1.24
CA GLY A 70 -11.49 3.06 -1.68
C GLY A 70 -10.34 3.31 -0.70
N THR A 71 -9.16 2.74 -1.03
CA THR A 71 -7.99 2.78 -0.14
C THR A 71 -7.47 4.20 0.08
N ALA A 72 -7.48 5.05 -0.94
CA ALA A 72 -7.09 6.46 -0.82
C ALA A 72 -8.00 7.23 0.16
N CYS A 73 -9.32 7.01 0.09
CA CYS A 73 -10.25 7.62 1.04
C CYS A 73 -10.03 7.11 2.48
N SER A 74 -9.62 5.84 2.64
CA SER A 74 -9.27 5.32 3.96
C SER A 74 -8.05 6.03 4.53
N LEU A 75 -7.02 6.30 3.72
CA LEU A 75 -5.82 7.02 4.16
C LEU A 75 -6.16 8.39 4.72
N MET A 76 -7.09 9.12 4.11
CA MET A 76 -7.50 10.46 4.58
C MET A 76 -8.03 10.50 6.02
N LEU A 77 -8.47 9.36 6.57
CA LEU A 77 -8.89 9.27 7.96
C LEU A 77 -7.73 9.46 8.95
N ALA A 78 -6.51 9.22 8.48
CA ALA A 78 -5.28 9.38 9.27
C ALA A 78 -4.54 10.70 8.99
N LYS A 79 -5.08 11.62 8.21
CA LYS A 79 -4.39 12.83 7.72
C LYS A 79 -3.81 13.73 8.83
N GLN A 80 -4.38 13.70 10.02
CA GLN A 80 -3.86 14.48 11.16
C GLN A 80 -2.43 14.09 11.58
N HIS A 81 -1.96 12.89 11.20
CA HIS A 81 -0.64 12.38 11.55
C HIS A 81 0.47 12.85 10.60
N TRP A 82 0.16 13.59 9.54
CA TRP A 82 1.16 14.10 8.59
C TRP A 82 0.96 15.56 8.15
N GLN A 83 0.11 16.31 8.85
CA GLN A 83 -0.12 17.73 8.54
C GLN A 83 1.10 18.63 8.76
N ASP A 84 2.08 18.17 9.52
CA ASP A 84 3.36 18.84 9.76
C ASP A 84 4.38 18.64 8.62
N GLY A 85 4.03 17.85 7.59
CA GLY A 85 4.91 17.50 6.48
C GLY A 85 5.77 16.27 6.73
N SER A 86 5.40 15.42 7.70
CA SER A 86 6.06 14.12 7.93
C SER A 86 5.97 13.24 6.70
N SER A 87 7.01 12.46 6.45
CA SER A 87 7.01 11.47 5.38
C SER A 87 6.08 10.30 5.70
N ILE A 88 5.46 9.75 4.67
CA ILE A 88 4.48 8.68 4.79
C ILE A 88 4.93 7.45 4.00
N PHE A 89 4.85 6.31 4.66
CA PHE A 89 4.96 5.00 4.02
C PHE A 89 3.63 4.26 4.15
N VAL A 90 3.03 3.91 3.02
CA VAL A 90 1.78 3.15 2.95
C VAL A 90 2.07 1.73 2.50
N SER A 91 1.57 0.75 3.25
CA SER A 91 1.70 -0.67 2.93
C SER A 91 0.35 -1.37 2.89
N ASN A 92 0.17 -2.25 1.91
CA ASN A 92 -0.86 -3.27 1.98
C ASN A 92 -0.54 -4.27 3.10
N CYS A 93 -1.55 -4.95 3.63
CA CYS A 93 -1.39 -5.88 4.75
C CYS A 93 -1.42 -7.37 4.33
N ASP A 94 -1.31 -7.65 3.04
CA ASP A 94 -1.56 -8.98 2.46
C ASP A 94 -0.51 -9.39 1.41
N GLN A 95 0.74 -9.04 1.69
CA GLN A 95 1.87 -9.30 0.79
C GLN A 95 3.08 -9.81 1.59
N HIS A 96 3.82 -10.74 0.97
CA HIS A 96 5.16 -11.12 1.41
C HIS A 96 6.15 -10.51 0.44
N ILE A 97 7.10 -9.71 0.95
CA ILE A 97 8.08 -8.97 0.15
C ILE A 97 9.46 -9.15 0.76
N GLU A 98 10.41 -9.51 -0.10
CA GLU A 98 11.84 -9.47 0.20
C GLU A 98 12.49 -8.35 -0.63
N TRP A 99 13.36 -7.54 -0.03
CA TRP A 99 13.97 -6.40 -0.72
C TRP A 99 15.29 -5.97 -0.10
N ASN A 100 16.08 -5.24 -0.88
CA ASN A 100 17.34 -4.67 -0.44
C ASN A 100 17.13 -3.26 0.12
N HIS A 101 17.48 -3.03 1.39
CA HIS A 101 17.25 -1.79 2.15
C HIS A 101 18.13 -0.59 1.74
N ASN A 102 18.79 -0.62 0.57
CA ASN A 102 19.75 0.42 0.15
C ASN A 102 19.13 1.59 -0.64
N THR A 103 17.82 1.77 -0.63
CA THR A 103 17.16 2.87 -1.36
C THR A 103 17.13 4.13 -0.49
N ASP A 104 17.72 5.21 -0.98
CA ASP A 104 17.58 6.55 -0.39
C ASP A 104 16.29 7.20 -0.90
N TRP A 105 15.21 7.01 -0.15
CA TRP A 105 13.90 7.55 -0.52
C TRP A 105 13.76 9.03 -0.22
N ALA A 106 14.53 9.56 0.72
CA ALA A 106 14.46 10.96 1.14
C ALA A 106 14.86 11.93 0.00
N ALA A 107 15.60 11.44 -0.98
CA ALA A 107 15.99 12.22 -2.16
C ALA A 107 14.83 12.53 -3.12
N PHE A 108 13.71 11.78 -3.04
CA PHE A 108 12.61 11.83 -4.00
C PHE A 108 11.31 12.34 -3.35
N THR A 109 10.43 12.94 -4.16
CA THR A 109 9.10 13.37 -3.70
C THR A 109 8.22 12.17 -3.38
N GLY A 110 8.37 11.07 -4.12
CA GLY A 110 7.69 9.81 -3.86
C GLY A 110 8.45 8.60 -4.39
N ALA A 111 8.09 7.42 -3.89
CA ALA A 111 8.65 6.16 -4.38
C ALA A 111 7.61 5.03 -4.38
N ILE A 112 7.71 4.14 -5.35
CA ILE A 112 6.81 2.99 -5.51
C ILE A 112 7.64 1.72 -5.58
N ALA A 113 7.36 0.76 -4.69
CA ALA A 113 7.94 -0.58 -4.80
C ALA A 113 7.32 -1.33 -5.99
N VAL A 114 8.16 -1.94 -6.82
CA VAL A 114 7.72 -2.68 -8.01
C VAL A 114 8.42 -4.02 -8.12
N PHE A 115 7.80 -4.93 -8.87
CA PHE A 115 8.37 -6.21 -9.29
C PHE A 115 8.06 -6.48 -10.76
N ASP A 116 8.87 -7.33 -11.39
CA ASP A 116 8.66 -7.74 -12.77
C ASP A 116 7.44 -8.66 -12.88
N CYS A 117 6.49 -8.29 -13.74
CA CYS A 117 5.25 -9.01 -14.01
C CYS A 117 5.06 -9.15 -15.54
N PRO A 118 5.85 -10.01 -16.22
CA PRO A 118 5.84 -10.11 -17.67
C PRO A 118 4.54 -10.72 -18.24
N ASP A 119 3.78 -11.44 -17.42
CA ASP A 119 2.45 -11.96 -17.74
C ASP A 119 1.36 -10.90 -17.66
N ARG A 120 1.69 -9.71 -17.11
CA ARG A 120 0.81 -8.55 -17.02
C ARG A 120 -0.56 -8.87 -16.41
N ASP A 121 -0.56 -9.60 -15.28
CA ASP A 121 -1.79 -9.97 -14.58
C ASP A 121 -2.56 -8.71 -14.14
N PRO A 122 -3.79 -8.48 -14.66
CA PRO A 122 -4.57 -7.26 -14.39
C PRO A 122 -5.08 -7.15 -12.94
N LYS A 123 -4.68 -8.05 -12.04
CA LYS A 123 -4.98 -7.90 -10.61
C LYS A 123 -4.13 -6.84 -9.92
N TRP A 124 -3.00 -6.43 -10.52
CA TRP A 124 -2.05 -5.49 -9.95
C TRP A 124 -2.24 -4.05 -10.45
N SER A 125 -1.67 -3.10 -9.73
CA SER A 125 -1.39 -1.77 -10.25
C SER A 125 -0.05 -1.80 -10.98
N TYR A 126 0.16 -0.87 -11.92
CA TYR A 126 1.35 -0.81 -12.76
C TYR A 126 1.95 0.58 -12.80
N ALA A 127 3.28 0.66 -12.92
CA ALA A 127 4.00 1.92 -13.07
C ALA A 127 4.76 1.95 -14.40
N GLN A 128 4.61 3.02 -15.17
CA GLN A 128 5.40 3.32 -16.35
C GLN A 128 6.45 4.36 -16.00
N THR A 129 7.69 4.17 -16.47
CA THR A 129 8.82 5.05 -16.16
C THR A 129 9.48 5.58 -17.41
N ASP A 130 10.24 6.66 -17.25
CA ASP A 130 11.21 7.14 -18.23
C ASP A 130 12.54 6.35 -18.15
N GLN A 131 13.52 6.78 -18.94
CA GLN A 131 14.87 6.18 -18.99
C GLN A 131 15.68 6.36 -17.68
N HIS A 132 15.22 7.20 -16.74
CA HIS A 132 15.84 7.48 -15.44
C HIS A 132 15.11 6.80 -14.29
N ASN A 133 14.17 5.89 -14.58
CA ASN A 133 13.26 5.25 -13.63
C ASN A 133 12.30 6.21 -12.91
N HIS A 134 12.09 7.42 -13.46
CA HIS A 134 11.07 8.32 -12.95
C HIS A 134 9.70 7.89 -13.47
N VAL A 135 8.74 7.84 -12.55
CA VAL A 135 7.35 7.47 -12.87
C VAL A 135 6.73 8.55 -13.75
N THR A 136 6.27 8.16 -14.92
CA THR A 136 5.55 9.04 -15.86
C THR A 136 4.04 8.83 -15.80
N ARG A 137 3.62 7.62 -15.42
CA ARG A 137 2.22 7.24 -15.27
C ARG A 137 2.09 6.00 -14.38
N VAL A 138 1.01 5.92 -13.64
CA VAL A 138 0.56 4.69 -12.97
C VAL A 138 -0.86 4.33 -13.40
N ALA A 139 -1.22 3.06 -13.31
CA ALA A 139 -2.57 2.59 -13.59
C ALA A 139 -2.96 1.46 -12.64
N GLU A 140 -4.19 1.49 -12.17
CA GLU A 140 -4.78 0.45 -11.33
C GLU A 140 -5.47 -0.58 -12.22
N LYS A 141 -5.08 -1.86 -12.09
CA LYS A 141 -5.68 -2.99 -12.85
C LYS A 141 -5.62 -2.84 -14.38
N ASP A 142 -4.68 -2.05 -14.85
CA ASP A 142 -4.42 -1.84 -16.28
C ASP A 142 -2.91 -2.01 -16.52
N PRO A 143 -2.47 -3.10 -17.18
CA PRO A 143 -1.06 -3.43 -17.34
C PRO A 143 -0.37 -2.58 -18.40
N ILE A 144 -0.08 -1.33 -18.06
CA ILE A 144 0.58 -0.33 -18.94
C ILE A 144 2.08 -0.55 -19.13
N SER A 145 2.68 -1.48 -18.37
CA SER A 145 4.11 -1.82 -18.40
C SER A 145 4.31 -3.26 -17.90
N ASP A 146 5.56 -3.69 -17.73
CA ASP A 146 5.91 -4.95 -17.04
C ASP A 146 6.22 -4.74 -15.54
N LEU A 147 6.17 -3.49 -15.05
CA LEU A 147 6.43 -3.15 -13.65
C LEU A 147 5.13 -3.10 -12.86
N ALA A 148 4.79 -4.18 -12.20
CA ALA A 148 3.66 -4.23 -11.26
C ALA A 148 4.06 -3.67 -9.89
N THR A 149 3.15 -2.97 -9.20
CA THR A 149 3.45 -2.42 -7.88
C THR A 149 3.34 -3.49 -6.80
N ALA A 150 4.28 -3.48 -5.87
CA ALA A 150 4.32 -4.41 -4.74
C ALA A 150 3.42 -3.96 -3.57
N GLY A 151 2.63 -2.89 -3.74
CA GLY A 151 1.72 -2.40 -2.70
C GLY A 151 2.40 -1.61 -1.58
N TRP A 152 3.63 -1.15 -1.80
CA TRP A 152 4.33 -0.22 -0.95
C TRP A 152 4.51 1.11 -1.67
N TYR A 153 4.19 2.21 -0.96
CA TYR A 153 4.12 3.55 -1.50
C TYR A 153 4.70 4.54 -0.50
N TYR A 154 5.59 5.42 -0.94
CA TYR A 154 6.24 6.44 -0.12
C TYR A 154 5.96 7.84 -0.65
N TRP A 155 5.67 8.77 0.24
CA TRP A 155 5.64 10.22 0.00
C TRP A 155 6.59 10.88 1.00
N ARG A 156 7.43 11.76 0.49
CA ARG A 156 8.36 12.54 1.32
C ARG A 156 7.62 13.51 2.24
N ASP A 157 6.50 14.03 1.76
CA ASP A 157 5.61 14.94 2.50
C ASP A 157 4.17 14.41 2.42
N GLY A 158 3.58 14.13 3.57
CA GLY A 158 2.20 13.63 3.61
C GLY A 158 1.16 14.62 3.10
N ARG A 159 1.50 15.91 3.02
CA ARG A 159 0.62 16.92 2.40
C ARG A 159 0.50 16.73 0.89
N ASP A 160 1.53 16.20 0.24
CA ASP A 160 1.50 15.86 -1.20
C ASP A 160 0.54 14.70 -1.45
N LEU A 161 0.53 13.70 -0.55
CA LEU A 161 -0.47 12.62 -0.58
C LEU A 161 -1.89 13.18 -0.40
N GLU A 162 -2.11 14.06 0.59
CA GLU A 162 -3.41 14.68 0.83
C GLU A 162 -3.89 15.46 -0.40
N ALA A 163 -3.04 16.32 -0.98
CA ALA A 163 -3.35 17.10 -2.18
C ALA A 163 -3.68 16.19 -3.37
N SER A 164 -2.89 15.14 -3.57
CA SER A 164 -3.09 14.17 -4.66
C SER A 164 -4.42 13.43 -4.53
N ILE A 165 -4.80 13.00 -3.31
CA ILE A 165 -6.10 12.38 -3.05
C ILE A 165 -7.24 13.36 -3.30
N HIS A 166 -7.13 14.61 -2.84
CA HIS A 166 -8.15 15.63 -3.10
C HIS A 166 -8.34 15.88 -4.60
N ASN A 167 -7.26 16.01 -5.36
CA ASN A 167 -7.32 16.20 -6.82
C ASN A 167 -7.98 15.01 -7.51
N MET A 168 -7.60 13.77 -7.13
CA MET A 168 -8.20 12.55 -7.65
C MET A 168 -9.72 12.49 -7.40
N ILE A 169 -10.16 12.86 -6.19
CA ILE A 169 -11.59 12.92 -5.83
C ILE A 169 -12.30 14.01 -6.61
N LEU A 170 -11.69 15.20 -6.74
CA LEU A 170 -12.27 16.34 -7.43
C LEU A 170 -12.60 16.05 -8.89
N VAL A 171 -11.73 15.32 -9.60
CA VAL A 171 -11.94 14.94 -10.99
C VAL A 171 -12.65 13.58 -11.14
N ASN A 172 -13.00 12.95 -10.02
CA ASN A 172 -13.67 11.64 -9.96
C ASN A 172 -12.91 10.52 -10.69
N ASP A 173 -11.56 10.50 -10.54
CA ASP A 173 -10.69 9.50 -11.14
C ASP A 173 -10.76 8.17 -10.35
N ARG A 174 -11.63 7.27 -10.79
CA ARG A 174 -11.96 5.99 -10.15
C ARG A 174 -11.64 4.81 -11.04
N VAL A 175 -11.25 3.71 -10.40
CA VAL A 175 -11.20 2.40 -11.04
C VAL A 175 -12.17 1.47 -10.32
N ASN A 176 -13.03 0.76 -11.05
CA ASN A 176 -14.08 -0.10 -10.47
C ASN A 176 -14.89 0.59 -9.35
N ASN A 177 -15.20 1.88 -9.54
CA ASN A 177 -15.95 2.72 -8.59
C ASN A 177 -15.24 2.98 -7.26
N GLU A 178 -13.93 2.76 -7.16
CA GLU A 178 -13.11 3.01 -5.98
C GLU A 178 -11.95 3.98 -6.28
N PHE A 179 -11.52 4.73 -5.26
CA PHE A 179 -10.31 5.54 -5.26
C PHE A 179 -9.15 4.74 -4.68
N TYR A 180 -8.26 4.26 -5.54
CA TYR A 180 -7.09 3.48 -5.13
C TYR A 180 -5.89 4.36 -4.77
N THR A 181 -4.96 3.81 -3.99
CA THR A 181 -3.76 4.52 -3.55
C THR A 181 -2.78 4.77 -4.70
N CYS A 182 -2.51 3.77 -5.54
CA CYS A 182 -1.53 3.90 -6.63
C CYS A 182 -1.83 5.07 -7.58
N PRO A 183 -3.05 5.29 -8.10
CA PRO A 183 -3.36 6.39 -9.01
C PRO A 183 -3.12 7.80 -8.45
N THR A 184 -2.99 7.97 -7.12
CA THR A 184 -2.68 9.28 -6.54
C THR A 184 -1.37 9.87 -7.06
N TYR A 185 -0.41 9.03 -7.47
CA TYR A 185 0.84 9.50 -8.07
C TYR A 185 0.67 10.20 -9.42
N ASN A 186 -0.36 9.86 -10.21
CA ASN A 186 -0.67 10.62 -11.43
C ASN A 186 -1.03 12.07 -11.09
N HIS A 187 -1.72 12.28 -9.97
CA HIS A 187 -2.10 13.61 -9.50
C HIS A 187 -0.92 14.35 -8.88
N LEU A 188 0.02 13.66 -8.24
CA LEU A 188 1.27 14.24 -7.74
C LEU A 188 2.11 14.77 -8.91
N VAL A 189 2.42 13.94 -9.89
CA VAL A 189 3.26 14.31 -11.05
C VAL A 189 2.61 15.37 -11.93
N ALA A 190 1.28 15.44 -11.98
CA ALA A 190 0.56 16.41 -12.81
C ALA A 190 0.47 17.82 -12.17
N HIS A 191 0.61 17.93 -10.85
CA HIS A 191 0.38 19.19 -10.14
C HIS A 191 1.63 19.81 -9.51
N GLU A 192 2.72 19.06 -9.46
CA GLU A 192 4.01 19.48 -8.91
C GLU A 192 5.07 19.42 -10.00
N ASP A 193 5.47 20.58 -10.55
CA ASP A 193 6.44 20.68 -11.66
C ASP A 193 7.80 20.04 -11.35
N ASP A 194 8.19 20.01 -10.07
CA ASP A 194 9.45 19.43 -9.59
C ASP A 194 9.27 18.03 -8.93
N ALA A 195 8.07 17.43 -9.02
CA ALA A 195 7.84 16.13 -8.43
C ALA A 195 8.67 15.04 -9.09
N THR A 196 9.50 14.39 -8.29
CA THR A 196 10.28 13.23 -8.73
C THR A 196 9.79 12.01 -8.00
N VAL A 197 9.03 11.17 -8.70
CA VAL A 197 8.59 9.86 -8.20
C VAL A 197 9.39 8.78 -8.87
N VAL A 198 9.99 7.87 -8.08
CA VAL A 198 10.82 6.80 -8.61
C VAL A 198 10.22 5.42 -8.33
N VAL A 199 10.59 4.44 -9.12
CA VAL A 199 10.36 3.03 -8.77
C VAL A 199 11.61 2.44 -8.14
N PHE A 200 11.41 1.51 -7.19
CA PHE A 200 12.48 0.64 -6.70
C PHE A 200 12.02 -0.81 -6.77
N ALA A 201 12.89 -1.68 -7.30
CA ALA A 201 12.60 -3.09 -7.43
C ALA A 201 12.69 -3.79 -6.08
N VAL A 202 11.76 -4.68 -5.81
CA VAL A 202 11.86 -5.66 -4.72
C VAL A 202 12.42 -6.97 -5.26
N ASP A 203 13.19 -7.70 -4.43
CA ASP A 203 13.83 -8.94 -4.84
C ASP A 203 12.82 -10.07 -5.03
N LYS A 204 11.74 -10.04 -4.24
CA LYS A 204 10.63 -11.01 -4.33
C LYS A 204 9.34 -10.38 -3.87
N MET A 205 8.26 -10.67 -4.56
CA MET A 205 6.91 -10.31 -4.18
C MET A 205 5.97 -11.50 -4.35
N GLN A 206 5.23 -11.83 -3.30
CA GLN A 206 4.17 -12.83 -3.32
C GLN A 206 2.92 -12.25 -2.66
N GLY A 207 1.81 -12.23 -3.38
CA GLY A 207 0.52 -11.96 -2.78
C GLY A 207 0.15 -13.08 -1.81
N ILE A 208 -0.45 -12.72 -0.67
CA ILE A 208 -1.04 -13.65 0.28
C ILE A 208 -2.50 -13.27 0.56
N GLY A 209 -3.07 -12.45 -0.32
CA GLY A 209 -4.37 -11.80 -0.17
C GLY A 209 -5.57 -12.63 -0.61
N THR A 210 -5.34 -13.82 -1.18
CA THR A 210 -6.39 -14.80 -1.50
C THR A 210 -6.05 -16.16 -0.90
N PRO A 211 -7.03 -17.07 -0.70
CA PRO A 211 -6.74 -18.43 -0.23
C PRO A 211 -5.75 -19.17 -1.14
N GLU A 212 -5.86 -18.99 -2.44
CA GLU A 212 -4.98 -19.62 -3.44
C GLU A 212 -3.55 -19.09 -3.34
N ASP A 213 -3.38 -17.77 -3.27
CA ASP A 213 -2.07 -17.13 -3.11
C ASP A 213 -1.40 -17.57 -1.79
N LEU A 214 -2.17 -17.62 -0.70
CA LEU A 214 -1.66 -18.07 0.61
C LEU A 214 -1.19 -19.52 0.60
N LEU A 215 -1.95 -20.41 -0.04
CA LEU A 215 -1.55 -21.82 -0.19
C LEU A 215 -0.25 -21.95 -1.00
N GLN A 216 -0.08 -21.15 -2.06
CA GLN A 216 1.15 -21.12 -2.85
C GLN A 216 2.34 -20.66 -2.00
N TRP A 217 2.14 -19.58 -1.22
CA TRP A 217 3.17 -19.07 -0.31
C TRP A 217 3.57 -20.12 0.73
N GLN A 218 2.61 -20.80 1.36
CA GLN A 218 2.85 -21.87 2.34
C GLN A 218 3.63 -23.04 1.73
N ALA A 219 3.27 -23.48 0.52
CA ALA A 219 3.96 -24.56 -0.16
C ALA A 219 5.42 -24.22 -0.53
N TYR A 220 5.69 -22.94 -0.78
CA TYR A 220 7.06 -22.48 -1.11
C TYR A 220 7.94 -22.31 0.13
N ASN A 221 7.37 -22.01 1.29
CA ASN A 221 8.09 -21.69 2.53
C ASN A 221 8.01 -22.82 3.59
N ALA A 222 7.47 -24.01 3.22
CA ALA A 222 7.46 -25.21 4.05
C ALA A 222 8.75 -26.00 3.89
#